data_bbf980bb02480fbaa5bb1decb6e91af3
#
_entry.id   bbf980bb02480fbaa5bb1decb6e91af3
#
_cell.length_a   1.000
_cell.length_b   1.000
_cell.length_c   1.000
_cell.angle_alpha   90.00
_cell.angle_beta   90.00
_cell.angle_gamma   90.00
#
_symmetry.space_group_name_H-M   'P 1'
#
loop_
_entity.id
_entity.type
_entity.pdbx_description
1 polymer ?
#
loop_
_entity_poly.entity_id
_entity_poly.type
_entity_poly.pdbx_seq_one_letter_code
_entity_poly.pdbx_strand_id
1 'polypeptide(L)'
;LNVAGLSDEADEVPDGAAMFPEIPAELGVHPLLLAVLHAYVFLDGSDAALVNPEASSEAMEYVALYLQRLNGAELQRAKEDLDTLVGYAKEQKWPKQYVAFLKSFLADNGVSGAE
;
A
#
# COMPACT_ATOMS: atom_id res chain seq x y z
N LEU A 1 10.47 -13.43 13.03
CA LEU A 1 10.64 -12.08 12.52
C LEU A 1 11.08 -11.13 13.62
N ASN A 2 12.19 -10.48 13.42
CA ASN A 2 12.74 -9.57 14.43
C ASN A 2 12.37 -8.12 14.11
N VAL A 3 11.38 -7.60 14.81
CA VAL A 3 10.86 -6.26 14.56
C VAL A 3 11.91 -5.19 14.84
N ALA A 4 12.72 -5.37 15.89
CA ALA A 4 13.78 -4.42 16.21
C ALA A 4 14.83 -4.36 15.10
N GLY A 5 15.17 -5.52 14.53
CA GLY A 5 16.08 -5.58 13.40
C GLY A 5 15.51 -4.85 12.17
N LEU A 6 14.22 -4.96 11.96
CA LEU A 6 13.57 -4.25 10.85
C LEU A 6 13.67 -2.75 11.03
N SER A 7 13.50 -2.25 12.25
CA SER A 7 13.64 -0.82 12.53
C SER A 7 15.03 -0.30 12.18
N ASP A 8 16.05 -1.04 12.61
CA ASP A 8 17.43 -0.66 12.33
C ASP A 8 17.76 -0.75 10.85
N GLU A 9 17.12 -1.70 10.17
CA GLU A 9 17.35 -1.92 8.75
C GLU A 9 16.55 -1.00 7.85
N ALA A 10 15.65 -0.19 8.41
CA ALA A 10 14.82 0.71 7.62
C ALA A 10 15.66 1.69 6.79
N ASP A 11 16.86 2.03 7.24
CA ASP A 11 17.77 2.92 6.52
C ASP A 11 18.60 2.18 5.47
N GLU A 12 18.54 0.86 5.46
CA GLU A 12 19.35 0.01 4.58
C GLU A 12 18.46 -0.71 3.57
N VAL A 13 17.73 0.07 2.77
CA VAL A 13 16.84 -0.51 1.75
C VAL A 13 17.70 -1.06 0.61
N PRO A 14 17.56 -2.35 0.27
CA PRO A 14 18.31 -2.92 -0.85
C PRO A 14 17.98 -2.21 -2.16
N ASP A 15 18.97 -2.13 -3.04
CA ASP A 15 18.75 -1.56 -4.37
C ASP A 15 17.66 -2.32 -5.10
N GLY A 16 16.74 -1.60 -5.70
CA GLY A 16 15.63 -2.20 -6.44
C GLY A 16 14.41 -2.52 -5.61
N ALA A 17 14.48 -2.36 -4.28
CA ALA A 17 13.31 -2.56 -3.42
C ALA A 17 12.41 -1.32 -3.45
N ALA A 18 11.12 -1.52 -3.69
CA ALA A 18 10.14 -0.43 -3.64
C ALA A 18 9.61 -0.32 -2.22
N MET A 19 9.60 0.91 -1.69
CA MET A 19 9.16 1.16 -0.32
C MET A 19 8.13 2.27 -0.29
N PHE A 20 7.01 2.02 0.38
CA PHE A 20 6.02 3.05 0.63
C PHE A 20 6.51 3.89 1.81
N PRO A 21 6.41 5.22 1.77
CA PRO A 21 6.88 6.07 2.87
C PRO A 21 6.12 5.80 4.17
N GLU A 22 6.79 5.98 5.29
CA GLU A 22 6.15 5.83 6.60
C GLU A 22 5.10 6.93 6.80
N ILE A 23 3.95 6.54 7.33
CA ILE A 23 2.81 7.45 7.50
C ILE A 23 2.66 7.81 8.98
N PRO A 24 2.56 9.12 9.32
CA PRO A 24 2.40 9.52 10.72
C PRO A 24 1.09 9.02 11.33
N ALA A 25 1.16 8.60 12.57
CA ALA A 25 -0.02 8.10 13.30
C ALA A 25 -1.11 9.14 13.44
N GLU A 26 -0.75 10.41 13.48
CA GLU A 26 -1.72 11.50 13.67
C GLU A 26 -2.67 11.70 12.49
N LEU A 27 -2.37 11.11 11.33
CA LEU A 27 -3.31 11.14 10.20
C LEU A 27 -4.55 10.27 10.44
N GLY A 28 -4.48 9.34 11.38
CA GLY A 28 -5.62 8.51 11.73
C GLY A 28 -6.00 7.45 10.73
N VAL A 29 -5.12 7.16 9.77
CA VAL A 29 -5.36 6.10 8.78
C VAL A 29 -5.27 4.75 9.46
N HIS A 30 -6.20 3.84 9.12
CA HIS A 30 -6.25 2.53 9.74
C HIS A 30 -4.93 1.76 9.51
N PRO A 31 -4.31 1.23 10.57
CA PRO A 31 -3.02 0.56 10.43
C PRO A 31 -3.02 -0.67 9.53
N LEU A 32 -4.13 -1.39 9.46
CA LEU A 32 -4.22 -2.54 8.54
C LEU A 32 -4.13 -2.10 7.09
N LEU A 33 -4.75 -0.95 6.75
CA LEU A 33 -4.63 -0.42 5.40
C LEU A 33 -3.19 -0.04 5.10
N LEU A 34 -2.51 0.62 6.04
CA LEU A 34 -1.10 0.97 5.87
C LEU A 34 -0.23 -0.26 5.66
N ALA A 35 -0.48 -1.32 6.43
CA ALA A 35 0.27 -2.56 6.29
C ALA A 35 0.09 -3.15 4.89
N VAL A 36 -1.15 -3.15 4.38
CA VAL A 36 -1.44 -3.66 3.05
C VAL A 36 -0.75 -2.82 1.98
N LEU A 37 -0.81 -1.49 2.11
CA LEU A 37 -0.18 -0.60 1.13
C LEU A 37 1.34 -0.79 1.08
N HIS A 38 1.98 -0.90 2.23
CA HIS A 38 3.42 -1.14 2.29
C HIS A 38 3.79 -2.46 1.63
N ALA A 39 3.06 -3.53 1.95
CA ALA A 39 3.31 -4.84 1.36
C ALA A 39 3.07 -4.83 -0.15
N TYR A 40 1.99 -4.19 -0.58
CA TYR A 40 1.63 -4.14 -1.99
C TYR A 40 2.69 -3.40 -2.81
N VAL A 41 3.13 -2.25 -2.32
CA VAL A 41 4.16 -1.47 -3.03
C VAL A 41 5.45 -2.28 -3.15
N PHE A 42 5.84 -2.97 -2.08
CA PHE A 42 7.03 -3.81 -2.13
C PHE A 42 6.89 -4.94 -3.16
N LEU A 43 5.76 -5.63 -3.15
CA LEU A 43 5.53 -6.76 -4.05
C LEU A 43 5.43 -6.33 -5.51
N ASP A 44 4.73 -5.25 -5.77
CA ASP A 44 4.44 -4.79 -7.14
C ASP A 44 5.58 -3.99 -7.75
N GLY A 45 6.25 -3.18 -6.95
CA GLY A 45 7.21 -2.21 -7.44
C GLY A 45 8.67 -2.63 -7.39
N SER A 46 9.00 -3.70 -6.66
CA SER A 46 10.41 -4.12 -6.52
C SER A 46 10.91 -4.85 -7.76
N ASP A 47 12.23 -4.79 -7.97
CA ASP A 47 12.87 -5.46 -9.11
C ASP A 47 12.68 -6.98 -9.03
N ALA A 48 12.60 -7.61 -10.19
CA ALA A 48 12.49 -9.07 -10.30
C ALA A 48 13.66 -9.81 -9.64
N ALA A 49 14.79 -9.14 -9.48
CA ALA A 49 15.94 -9.72 -8.80
C ALA A 49 15.71 -9.90 -7.30
N LEU A 50 14.81 -9.09 -6.72
CA LEU A 50 14.49 -9.15 -5.29
C LEU A 50 13.20 -9.90 -5.02
N VAL A 51 12.22 -9.75 -5.88
CA VAL A 51 10.89 -10.34 -5.70
C VAL A 51 10.54 -11.11 -6.97
N ASN A 52 10.32 -12.42 -6.84
CA ASN A 52 9.94 -13.26 -7.96
C ASN A 52 8.60 -12.78 -8.54
N PRO A 53 8.52 -12.40 -9.83
CA PRO A 53 7.29 -11.83 -10.38
C PRO A 53 6.07 -12.76 -10.32
N GLU A 54 6.26 -14.06 -10.51
CA GLU A 54 5.15 -15.01 -10.44
C GLU A 54 4.63 -15.13 -9.03
N ALA A 55 5.52 -15.24 -8.04
CA ALA A 55 5.13 -15.33 -6.64
C ALA A 55 4.46 -14.03 -6.18
N SER A 56 4.99 -12.89 -6.63
CA SER A 56 4.41 -11.59 -6.33
C SER A 56 2.99 -11.47 -6.89
N SER A 57 2.80 -11.83 -8.15
CA SER A 57 1.47 -11.79 -8.78
C SER A 57 0.47 -12.65 -8.03
N GLU A 58 0.88 -13.85 -7.63
CA GLU A 58 0.00 -14.75 -6.88
C GLU A 58 -0.38 -14.16 -5.53
N ALA A 59 0.60 -13.58 -4.82
CA ALA A 59 0.33 -12.93 -3.54
C ALA A 59 -0.63 -11.75 -3.70
N MET A 60 -0.46 -10.96 -4.74
CA MET A 60 -1.34 -9.81 -5.01
C MET A 60 -2.75 -10.24 -5.40
N GLU A 61 -2.91 -11.38 -6.03
CA GLU A 61 -4.24 -11.93 -6.32
C GLU A 61 -5.00 -12.21 -5.03
N TYR A 62 -4.32 -12.74 -4.01
CA TYR A 62 -4.96 -12.95 -2.70
C TYR A 62 -5.29 -11.64 -2.02
N VAL A 63 -4.43 -10.65 -2.12
CA VAL A 63 -4.72 -9.31 -1.58
C VAL A 63 -5.99 -8.77 -2.23
N ALA A 64 -6.09 -8.85 -3.55
CA ALA A 64 -7.29 -8.39 -4.27
C ALA A 64 -8.53 -9.16 -3.85
N LEU A 65 -8.41 -10.48 -3.69
CA LEU A 65 -9.53 -11.33 -3.27
C LEU A 65 -10.11 -10.87 -1.94
N TYR A 66 -9.25 -10.59 -0.95
CA TYR A 66 -9.72 -10.17 0.36
C TYR A 66 -10.22 -8.74 0.35
N LEU A 67 -9.59 -7.85 -0.41
CA LEU A 67 -10.06 -6.47 -0.54
C LEU A 67 -11.46 -6.42 -1.14
N GLN A 68 -11.79 -7.33 -2.05
CA GLN A 68 -13.10 -7.39 -2.68
C GLN A 68 -14.22 -7.75 -1.70
N ARG A 69 -13.86 -8.20 -0.49
CA ARG A 69 -14.84 -8.48 0.56
C ARG A 69 -15.23 -7.23 1.36
N LEU A 70 -14.53 -6.12 1.15
CA LEU A 70 -14.87 -4.86 1.82
C LEU A 70 -16.24 -4.38 1.34
N ASN A 71 -17.08 -3.97 2.29
CA ASN A 71 -18.40 -3.43 1.96
C ASN A 71 -18.87 -2.54 3.12
N GLY A 72 -19.95 -1.79 2.86
CA GLY A 72 -20.58 -0.98 3.89
C GLY A 72 -19.61 0.00 4.56
N ALA A 73 -19.64 0.03 5.88
CA ALA A 73 -18.83 0.96 6.67
C ALA A 73 -17.33 0.71 6.51
N GLU A 74 -16.94 -0.53 6.34
CA GLU A 74 -15.53 -0.88 6.14
C GLU A 74 -15.00 -0.31 4.84
N LEU A 75 -15.77 -0.45 3.77
CA LEU A 75 -15.40 0.11 2.48
C LEU A 75 -15.34 1.62 2.54
N GLN A 76 -16.34 2.23 3.17
CA GLN A 76 -16.37 3.70 3.33
C GLN A 76 -15.15 4.19 4.09
N ARG A 77 -14.77 3.50 5.17
CA ARG A 77 -13.58 3.85 5.95
C ARG A 77 -12.32 3.76 5.09
N ALA A 78 -12.18 2.70 4.30
CA ALA A 78 -11.02 2.54 3.43
C ALA A 78 -10.93 3.67 2.40
N LYS A 79 -12.06 4.05 1.82
CA LYS A 79 -12.10 5.15 0.86
C LYS A 79 -11.70 6.48 1.50
N GLU A 80 -12.19 6.75 2.69
CA GLU A 80 -11.84 7.97 3.43
C GLU A 80 -10.37 8.00 3.80
N ASP A 81 -9.84 6.86 4.22
CA ASP A 81 -8.42 6.76 4.59
C ASP A 81 -7.53 6.97 3.37
N LEU A 82 -7.91 6.41 2.22
CA LEU A 82 -7.15 6.64 0.98
C LEU A 82 -7.20 8.10 0.56
N ASP A 83 -8.35 8.76 0.71
CA ASP A 83 -8.47 10.19 0.42
C ASP A 83 -7.55 11.02 1.33
N THR A 84 -7.47 10.65 2.61
CA THR A 84 -6.56 11.29 3.55
C THR A 84 -5.11 11.13 3.09
N LEU A 85 -4.75 9.93 2.65
CA LEU A 85 -3.40 9.67 2.15
C LEU A 85 -3.10 10.45 0.87
N VAL A 86 -4.08 10.58 -0.02
CA VAL A 86 -3.91 11.38 -1.24
C VAL A 86 -3.61 12.83 -0.89
N GLY A 87 -4.36 13.40 0.05
CA GLY A 87 -4.12 14.77 0.52
C GLY A 87 -2.73 14.93 1.13
N TYR A 88 -2.33 13.99 1.95
CA TYR A 88 -1.01 14.00 2.57
C TYR A 88 0.09 13.88 1.50
N ALA A 89 -0.07 12.97 0.55
CA ALA A 89 0.91 12.78 -0.53
C ALA A 89 1.10 14.06 -1.35
N LYS A 90 0.01 14.76 -1.65
CA LYS A 90 0.08 16.03 -2.38
C LYS A 90 0.79 17.11 -1.55
N GLU A 91 0.49 17.17 -0.27
CA GLU A 91 1.12 18.12 0.66
C GLU A 91 2.63 17.88 0.75
N GLN A 92 3.03 16.61 0.81
CA GLN A 92 4.43 16.21 0.90
C GLN A 92 5.13 16.18 -0.46
N LYS A 93 4.40 16.50 -1.53
CA LYS A 93 4.93 16.55 -2.90
C LYS A 93 5.52 15.21 -3.35
N TRP A 94 4.82 14.13 -3.03
CA TRP A 94 5.21 12.79 -3.51
C TRP A 94 5.12 12.72 -5.03
N PRO A 95 5.89 11.83 -5.67
CA PRO A 95 5.77 11.62 -7.11
C PRO A 95 4.33 11.31 -7.53
N LYS A 96 3.95 11.80 -8.72
CA LYS A 96 2.57 11.66 -9.21
C LYS A 96 2.09 10.22 -9.27
N GLN A 97 2.99 9.28 -9.54
CA GLN A 97 2.61 7.88 -9.61
C GLN A 97 2.11 7.33 -8.27
N TYR A 98 2.61 7.84 -7.15
CA TYR A 98 2.11 7.43 -5.84
C TYR A 98 0.70 7.98 -5.60
N VAL A 99 0.45 9.21 -6.00
CA VAL A 99 -0.89 9.81 -5.87
C VAL A 99 -1.89 9.02 -6.72
N ALA A 100 -1.52 8.71 -7.97
CA ALA A 100 -2.36 7.92 -8.86
C ALA A 100 -2.62 6.53 -8.29
N PHE A 101 -1.59 5.89 -7.75
CA PHE A 101 -1.71 4.58 -7.10
C PHE A 101 -2.74 4.61 -5.96
N LEU A 102 -2.66 5.61 -5.09
CA LEU A 102 -3.59 5.72 -3.96
C LEU A 102 -5.02 5.97 -4.43
N LYS A 103 -5.20 6.79 -5.47
CA LYS A 103 -6.53 7.10 -5.99
C LYS A 103 -7.22 5.88 -6.60
N SER A 104 -6.47 5.02 -7.26
CA SER A 104 -7.04 3.90 -8.01
C SER A 104 -6.90 2.56 -7.30
N PHE A 105 -6.31 2.53 -6.11
CA PHE A 105 -5.94 1.28 -5.43
C PHE A 105 -7.09 0.29 -5.32
N LEU A 106 -8.22 0.72 -4.79
CA LEU A 106 -9.35 -0.19 -4.58
C LEU A 106 -9.96 -0.62 -5.92
N ALA A 107 -10.13 0.31 -6.85
CA ALA A 107 -10.71 -0.01 -8.16
C ALA A 107 -9.80 -0.98 -8.94
N ASP A 108 -8.49 -0.76 -8.88
CA ASP A 108 -7.52 -1.63 -9.56
C ASP A 108 -7.54 -3.05 -8.99
N ASN A 109 -7.94 -3.20 -7.73
CA ASN A 109 -8.07 -4.50 -7.09
C ASN A 109 -9.48 -5.08 -7.22
N GLY A 110 -10.33 -4.48 -8.02
CA GLY A 110 -11.65 -5.03 -8.33
C GLY A 110 -12.69 -4.84 -7.24
N VAL A 111 -12.49 -3.89 -6.35
CA VAL A 111 -13.43 -3.65 -5.24
C VAL A 111 -14.67 -2.92 -5.77
N SER A 112 -15.85 -3.53 -5.60
CA SER A 112 -17.12 -2.93 -6.04
C SER A 112 -17.41 -1.66 -5.24
N GLY A 113 -17.84 -0.61 -5.94
CA GLY A 113 -18.19 0.66 -5.30
C GLY A 113 -16.99 1.54 -5.01
N ALA A 114 -15.82 1.19 -5.53
CA ALA A 114 -14.60 1.95 -5.30
C ALA A 114 -14.39 3.11 -6.27
N GLU A 115 -15.18 3.20 -7.33
CA GLU A 115 -15.05 4.26 -8.34
C GLU A 115 -15.41 5.63 -7.79
#